data_c01f2ec7cdc198043cc6f3d223599ada
#
_entry.id   c01f2ec7cdc198043cc6f3d223599ada
#
_cell.length_a   1.000
_cell.length_b   1.000
_cell.length_c   1.000
_cell.angle_alpha   90.00
_cell.angle_beta   90.00
_cell.angle_gamma   90.00
#
_symmetry.space_group_name_H-M   'P 1'
#
loop_
_entity.id
_entity.type
_entity.pdbx_description
1 polymer ?
#
loop_
_entity_poly.entity_id
_entity_poly.type
_entity_poly.pdbx_seq_one_letter_code
_entity_poly.pdbx_strand_id
1 'polypeptide(L)'
;ASNRLDDIYQASGKAWMAATLPEDADGTHLERGGRVMEILSEHTLEGWLEGYLLSGRHGLLASYEAFIHVVDSMFNQHAKWLEKALDVPWRASVSSLNILVTSTVWRQDHNGFSHQDPGFIDHLLNKKADVVRIYLPPDANTLLSVGDHCLRSRHYINLIVAGKQPAPQWLSIDEAVQHCSAGLGVWKWASNDNGGEPDVVIASCGDVPTMEALAAVMLLRARIPDLKIRFVNVVDLMTLQ
;
A
#
# COMPACT_ATOMS: atom_id res chain seq x y z
N ALA A 1 -0.47 6.39 -15.72
CA ALA A 1 0.84 6.58 -16.33
C ALA A 1 1.95 6.76 -15.30
N SER A 2 2.03 7.86 -14.56
CA SER A 2 3.15 8.08 -13.65
C SER A 2 3.21 7.10 -12.46
N ASN A 3 2.10 6.50 -12.07
CA ASN A 3 2.03 5.43 -11.06
C ASN A 3 2.31 4.03 -11.63
N ARG A 4 2.58 3.90 -12.92
CA ARG A 4 2.75 2.62 -13.64
C ARG A 4 1.56 1.66 -13.48
N LEU A 5 0.36 2.21 -13.54
CA LEU A 5 -0.91 1.46 -13.48
C LEU A 5 -1.62 1.42 -14.84
N ASP A 6 -0.89 1.62 -15.93
CA ASP A 6 -1.45 1.74 -17.28
C ASP A 6 -2.22 0.50 -17.73
N ASP A 7 -1.84 -0.67 -17.23
CA ASP A 7 -2.51 -1.92 -17.55
C ASP A 7 -4.00 -1.95 -17.14
N ILE A 8 -4.42 -1.05 -16.24
CA ILE A 8 -5.83 -0.91 -15.87
C ILE A 8 -6.72 -0.56 -17.07
N TYR A 9 -6.16 0.11 -18.09
CA TYR A 9 -6.90 0.49 -19.28
C TYR A 9 -7.24 -0.70 -20.19
N GLN A 10 -6.65 -1.87 -19.97
CA GLN A 10 -7.07 -3.11 -20.59
C GLN A 10 -8.42 -3.61 -20.05
N ALA A 11 -8.74 -3.23 -18.80
CA ALA A 11 -9.95 -3.66 -18.12
C ALA A 11 -11.07 -2.63 -18.15
N SER A 12 -10.76 -1.33 -18.19
CA SER A 12 -11.76 -0.25 -18.19
C SER A 12 -11.14 1.06 -18.66
N GLY A 13 -11.92 1.81 -19.43
CA GLY A 13 -11.53 3.14 -19.87
C GLY A 13 -11.57 4.18 -18.76
N LYS A 14 -11.07 5.35 -19.11
CA LYS A 14 -11.13 6.58 -18.32
C LYS A 14 -12.57 7.13 -18.32
N ALA A 15 -13.12 7.41 -17.13
CA ALA A 15 -14.47 7.97 -17.01
C ALA A 15 -14.56 9.34 -17.70
N TRP A 16 -15.41 9.42 -18.74
CA TRP A 16 -15.61 10.64 -19.53
C TRP A 16 -17.08 10.86 -19.81
N MET A 17 -17.63 11.94 -19.26
CA MET A 17 -19.06 12.26 -19.36
C MET A 17 -19.36 13.38 -20.34
N ALA A 18 -18.35 14.15 -20.76
CA ALA A 18 -18.51 15.20 -21.76
C ALA A 18 -18.62 14.65 -23.18
N ALA A 19 -19.05 15.47 -24.13
CA ALA A 19 -18.98 15.15 -25.54
C ALA A 19 -17.51 15.10 -26.00
N THR A 20 -17.17 14.09 -26.78
CA THR A 20 -15.84 13.99 -27.41
C THR A 20 -15.85 14.83 -28.69
N LEU A 21 -14.94 15.77 -28.82
CA LEU A 21 -14.77 16.58 -30.02
C LEU A 21 -13.71 15.95 -30.94
N PRO A 22 -13.73 16.27 -32.25
CA PRO A 22 -12.71 15.77 -33.17
C PRO A 22 -11.28 16.21 -32.80
N GLU A 23 -11.15 17.30 -32.06
CA GLU A 23 -9.88 17.87 -31.58
C GLU A 23 -9.33 17.15 -30.35
N ASP A 24 -10.14 16.34 -29.68
CA ASP A 24 -9.73 15.52 -28.51
C ASP A 24 -8.85 14.32 -28.96
N ALA A 25 -7.81 14.61 -29.76
CA ALA A 25 -6.94 13.59 -30.34
C ALA A 25 -6.16 12.77 -29.29
N ASP A 26 -5.94 13.33 -28.12
CA ASP A 26 -5.30 12.67 -26.97
C ASP A 26 -6.29 11.89 -26.10
N GLY A 27 -7.53 11.79 -26.53
CA GLY A 27 -8.61 11.10 -25.83
C GLY A 27 -8.49 9.58 -25.77
N THR A 28 -7.27 9.06 -25.68
CA THR A 28 -7.03 7.63 -25.52
C THR A 28 -7.67 7.12 -24.24
N HIS A 29 -8.35 5.98 -24.36
CA HIS A 29 -9.03 5.31 -23.25
C HIS A 29 -10.26 6.04 -22.67
N LEU A 30 -10.79 7.10 -23.32
CA LEU A 30 -12.00 7.79 -22.86
C LEU A 30 -13.24 6.90 -23.06
N GLU A 31 -14.03 6.73 -22.00
CA GLU A 31 -15.23 5.88 -22.03
C GLU A 31 -16.30 6.40 -21.08
N ARG A 32 -17.56 6.49 -21.56
CA ARG A 32 -18.68 6.96 -20.71
C ARG A 32 -18.92 6.08 -19.48
N GLY A 33 -18.74 4.78 -19.62
CA GLY A 33 -18.84 3.79 -18.53
C GLY A 33 -17.51 3.48 -17.86
N GLY A 34 -16.46 4.23 -18.17
CA GLY A 34 -15.11 4.02 -17.63
C GLY A 34 -15.08 4.13 -16.12
N ARG A 35 -14.20 3.33 -15.51
CA ARG A 35 -14.04 3.26 -14.04
C ARG A 35 -12.70 3.82 -13.56
N VAL A 36 -11.86 4.29 -14.46
CA VAL A 36 -10.61 4.96 -14.13
C VAL A 36 -10.83 6.47 -14.10
N MET A 37 -10.52 7.12 -12.99
CA MET A 37 -10.62 8.57 -12.83
C MET A 37 -9.23 9.15 -12.68
N GLU A 38 -8.88 10.12 -13.52
CA GLU A 38 -7.62 10.85 -13.47
C GLU A 38 -7.91 12.34 -13.31
N ILE A 39 -7.64 12.87 -12.14
CA ILE A 39 -7.82 14.29 -11.80
C ILE A 39 -6.61 14.73 -10.99
N LEU A 40 -6.11 15.94 -11.25
CA LEU A 40 -5.04 16.56 -10.47
C LEU A 40 -5.60 17.18 -9.18
N SER A 41 -6.28 16.38 -8.38
CA SER A 41 -6.84 16.76 -7.09
C SER A 41 -7.11 15.51 -6.26
N GLU A 42 -6.24 15.22 -5.33
CA GLU A 42 -6.37 14.09 -4.38
C GLU A 42 -7.65 14.24 -3.55
N HIS A 43 -8.01 15.46 -3.14
CA HIS A 43 -9.26 15.73 -2.41
C HIS A 43 -10.49 15.29 -3.19
N THR A 44 -10.56 15.64 -4.49
CA THR A 44 -11.69 15.27 -5.35
C THR A 44 -11.76 13.77 -5.55
N LEU A 45 -10.60 13.14 -5.78
CA LEU A 45 -10.50 11.69 -5.98
C LEU A 45 -10.92 10.93 -4.73
N GLU A 46 -10.45 11.34 -3.54
CA GLU A 46 -10.85 10.70 -2.29
C GLU A 46 -12.33 10.88 -2.03
N GLY A 47 -12.88 12.07 -2.16
CA GLY A 47 -14.31 12.33 -1.96
C GLY A 47 -15.19 11.52 -2.91
N TRP A 48 -14.79 11.34 -4.16
CA TRP A 48 -15.50 10.48 -5.09
C TRP A 48 -15.37 8.99 -4.71
N LEU A 49 -14.20 8.56 -4.31
CA LEU A 49 -14.01 7.19 -3.84
C LEU A 49 -14.86 6.91 -2.60
N GLU A 50 -14.88 7.80 -1.61
CA GLU A 50 -15.74 7.68 -0.42
C GLU A 50 -17.21 7.52 -0.80
N GLY A 51 -17.72 8.39 -1.66
CA GLY A 51 -19.10 8.30 -2.16
C GLY A 51 -19.39 6.98 -2.89
N TYR A 52 -18.41 6.47 -3.64
CA TYR A 52 -18.51 5.21 -4.36
C TYR A 52 -18.53 3.99 -3.39
N LEU A 53 -17.71 4.02 -2.34
CA LEU A 53 -17.69 2.99 -1.29
C LEU A 53 -19.02 2.94 -0.54
N LEU A 54 -19.63 4.09 -0.24
CA LEU A 54 -20.96 4.19 0.40
C LEU A 54 -22.07 3.60 -0.45
N SER A 55 -21.90 3.51 -1.77
CA SER A 55 -22.84 2.83 -2.66
C SER A 55 -22.68 1.28 -2.67
N GLY A 56 -21.82 0.73 -1.81
CA GLY A 56 -21.55 -0.71 -1.69
C GLY A 56 -20.53 -1.24 -2.69
N ARG A 57 -19.84 -0.35 -3.39
CA ARG A 57 -18.79 -0.68 -4.36
C ARG A 57 -17.41 -0.56 -3.72
N HIS A 58 -16.36 -0.96 -4.42
CA HIS A 58 -14.98 -0.89 -3.94
C HIS A 58 -14.09 -0.22 -4.99
N GLY A 59 -12.98 0.35 -4.53
CA GLY A 59 -12.04 1.06 -5.37
C GLY A 59 -10.71 1.31 -4.68
N LEU A 60 -9.83 1.98 -5.38
CA LEU A 60 -8.47 2.29 -4.96
C LEU A 60 -8.10 3.71 -5.40
N LEU A 61 -7.57 4.51 -4.49
CA LEU A 61 -6.92 5.79 -4.78
C LEU A 61 -5.42 5.55 -4.87
N ALA A 62 -4.79 5.93 -5.98
CA ALA A 62 -3.34 5.88 -6.13
C ALA A 62 -2.75 7.28 -6.23
N SER A 63 -1.75 7.56 -5.41
CA SER A 63 -1.01 8.82 -5.42
C SER A 63 0.46 8.60 -5.06
N TYR A 64 1.28 9.66 -5.15
CA TYR A 64 2.64 9.67 -4.63
C TYR A 64 2.62 10.01 -3.14
N GLU A 65 3.58 9.50 -2.38
CA GLU A 65 3.77 9.85 -0.98
C GLU A 65 3.88 11.36 -0.77
N ALA A 66 4.59 12.05 -1.68
CA ALA A 66 4.75 13.50 -1.64
C ALA A 66 3.44 14.31 -1.73
N PHE A 67 2.38 13.74 -2.26
CA PHE A 67 1.12 14.47 -2.50
C PHE A 67 -0.03 13.99 -1.63
N ILE A 68 0.03 12.76 -1.13
CA ILE A 68 -1.10 12.16 -0.41
C ILE A 68 -1.40 12.88 0.92
N HIS A 69 -0.42 13.55 1.52
CA HIS A 69 -0.58 14.26 2.78
C HIS A 69 -1.64 15.38 2.73
N VAL A 70 -1.96 15.89 1.54
CA VAL A 70 -3.03 16.91 1.39
C VAL A 70 -4.40 16.41 1.81
N VAL A 71 -4.64 15.09 1.83
CA VAL A 71 -5.93 14.48 2.22
C VAL A 71 -6.03 14.07 3.69
N ASP A 72 -5.05 14.40 4.52
CA ASP A 72 -5.02 14.03 5.95
C ASP A 72 -6.31 14.39 6.69
N SER A 73 -6.88 15.54 6.42
CA SER A 73 -8.11 15.98 7.08
C SER A 73 -9.30 15.12 6.66
N MET A 74 -9.41 14.75 5.40
CA MET A 74 -10.47 13.89 4.87
C MET A 74 -10.32 12.48 5.42
N PHE A 75 -9.11 11.94 5.35
CA PHE A 75 -8.78 10.67 5.98
C PHE A 75 -9.18 10.63 7.46
N ASN A 76 -8.86 11.67 8.24
CA ASN A 76 -9.25 11.77 9.65
C ASN A 76 -10.77 11.73 9.85
N GLN A 77 -11.52 12.43 9.01
CA GLN A 77 -12.97 12.42 9.08
C GLN A 77 -13.53 11.05 8.72
N HIS A 78 -13.00 10.41 7.69
CA HIS A 78 -13.40 9.06 7.31
C HIS A 78 -13.12 8.03 8.42
N ALA A 79 -11.95 8.08 9.05
CA ALA A 79 -11.59 7.19 10.15
C ALA A 79 -12.54 7.33 11.34
N LYS A 80 -12.84 8.58 11.77
CA LYS A 80 -13.79 8.86 12.85
C LYS A 80 -15.20 8.39 12.52
N TRP A 81 -15.63 8.65 11.29
CA TRP A 81 -16.93 8.21 10.82
C TRP A 81 -17.02 6.68 10.77
N LEU A 82 -16.00 6.01 10.26
CA LEU A 82 -15.96 4.55 10.16
C LEU A 82 -15.99 3.90 11.54
N GLU A 83 -15.22 4.43 12.50
CA GLU A 83 -15.22 3.98 13.89
C GLU A 83 -16.63 4.07 14.51
N LYS A 84 -17.35 5.17 14.26
CA LYS A 84 -18.72 5.36 14.75
C LYS A 84 -19.77 4.56 13.98
N ALA A 85 -19.54 4.29 12.71
CA ALA A 85 -20.44 3.48 11.91
C ALA A 85 -20.55 2.03 12.43
N LEU A 86 -19.48 1.52 13.05
CA LEU A 86 -19.48 0.19 13.67
C LEU A 86 -20.41 0.08 14.90
N ASP A 87 -20.66 1.20 15.59
CA ASP A 87 -21.53 1.27 16.75
C ASP A 87 -23.03 1.19 16.37
N VAL A 88 -23.36 1.28 15.08
CA VAL A 88 -24.75 1.35 14.58
C VAL A 88 -25.21 -0.02 14.08
N PRO A 89 -26.02 -0.77 14.85
CA PRO A 89 -26.28 -2.20 14.58
C PRO A 89 -27.08 -2.49 13.31
N TRP A 90 -27.81 -1.52 12.78
CA TRP A 90 -28.59 -1.68 11.53
C TRP A 90 -27.81 -1.27 10.27
N ARG A 91 -26.62 -0.74 10.42
CA ARG A 91 -25.83 -0.27 9.27
C ARG A 91 -25.11 -1.44 8.60
N ALA A 92 -25.24 -1.53 7.28
CA ALA A 92 -24.48 -2.49 6.49
C ALA A 92 -22.99 -2.15 6.50
N SER A 93 -22.15 -3.16 6.39
CA SER A 93 -20.71 -2.99 6.31
C SER A 93 -20.31 -2.23 5.03
N VAL A 94 -19.42 -1.25 5.20
CA VAL A 94 -18.89 -0.41 4.11
C VAL A 94 -17.60 -1.01 3.56
N SER A 95 -17.42 -0.96 2.25
CA SER A 95 -16.16 -1.33 1.63
C SER A 95 -15.02 -0.46 2.13
N SER A 96 -13.83 -1.04 2.29
CA SER A 96 -12.67 -0.32 2.81
C SER A 96 -12.20 0.77 1.87
N LEU A 97 -11.71 1.88 2.44
CA LEU A 97 -10.98 2.92 1.73
C LEU A 97 -9.56 2.43 1.49
N ASN A 98 -9.20 2.20 0.22
CA ASN A 98 -7.89 1.71 -0.15
C ASN A 98 -7.06 2.82 -0.78
N ILE A 99 -5.88 3.07 -0.25
CA ILE A 99 -4.92 4.06 -0.73
C ILE A 99 -3.63 3.34 -1.11
N LEU A 100 -3.19 3.51 -2.35
CA LEU A 100 -1.91 3.03 -2.83
C LEU A 100 -0.95 4.20 -2.96
N VAL A 101 0.13 4.15 -2.20
CA VAL A 101 1.19 5.15 -2.23
C VAL A 101 2.39 4.60 -2.99
N THR A 102 2.79 5.35 -4.02
CA THR A 102 3.96 5.05 -4.86
C THR A 102 4.98 6.16 -4.76
N SER A 103 6.16 6.02 -5.35
CA SER A 103 7.26 7.00 -5.27
C SER A 103 7.58 7.40 -3.82
N THR A 104 7.88 6.40 -3.00
CA THR A 104 8.14 6.51 -1.57
C THR A 104 9.43 7.28 -1.27
N VAL A 105 9.56 7.81 -0.05
CA VAL A 105 10.70 8.63 0.40
C VAL A 105 12.06 7.91 0.27
N TRP A 106 12.12 6.61 0.43
CA TRP A 106 13.36 5.84 0.27
C TRP A 106 13.73 5.52 -1.19
N ARG A 107 12.87 5.88 -2.14
CA ARG A 107 13.12 5.72 -3.57
C ARG A 107 12.48 6.84 -4.38
N GLN A 108 13.21 7.94 -4.51
CA GLN A 108 12.76 9.18 -5.17
C GLN A 108 12.89 9.07 -6.69
N ASP A 109 11.97 8.36 -7.33
CA ASP A 109 12.08 8.04 -8.75
C ASP A 109 11.95 9.24 -9.68
N HIS A 110 11.08 10.21 -9.36
CA HIS A 110 10.74 11.29 -10.30
C HIS A 110 10.62 12.68 -9.68
N ASN A 111 10.41 12.79 -8.37
CA ASN A 111 10.03 14.06 -7.76
C ASN A 111 11.21 14.86 -7.22
N GLY A 112 12.39 14.30 -7.15
CA GLY A 112 13.53 14.94 -6.48
C GLY A 112 13.25 15.20 -4.99
N PHE A 113 14.28 15.63 -4.26
CA PHE A 113 14.18 15.83 -2.81
C PHE A 113 13.25 16.98 -2.40
N SER A 114 12.99 17.94 -3.27
CA SER A 114 12.17 19.12 -2.98
C SER A 114 10.65 18.84 -2.96
N HIS A 115 10.23 17.66 -3.38
CA HIS A 115 8.84 17.25 -3.46
C HIS A 115 8.51 16.09 -2.52
N GLN A 116 9.38 15.76 -1.59
CA GLN A 116 9.10 14.72 -0.60
C GLN A 116 8.41 15.35 0.61
N ASP A 117 7.28 14.78 0.97
CA ASP A 117 6.53 15.13 2.17
C ASP A 117 6.15 13.84 2.89
N PRO A 118 7.11 13.17 3.57
CA PRO A 118 6.82 12.00 4.36
C PRO A 118 6.06 12.41 5.62
N GLY A 119 5.17 11.59 6.11
CA GLY A 119 4.41 11.89 7.32
C GLY A 119 3.00 11.33 7.28
N PHE A 120 2.51 10.99 6.11
CA PHE A 120 1.21 10.35 5.99
C PHE A 120 1.16 8.99 6.71
N ILE A 121 2.22 8.18 6.59
CA ILE A 121 2.35 6.90 7.32
C ILE A 121 2.34 7.15 8.83
N ASP A 122 3.12 8.11 9.32
CA ASP A 122 3.19 8.47 10.74
C ASP A 122 1.83 8.95 11.27
N HIS A 123 1.09 9.69 10.43
CA HIS A 123 -0.26 10.13 10.76
C HIS A 123 -1.21 8.93 10.93
N LEU A 124 -1.12 7.94 10.06
CA LEU A 124 -1.94 6.73 10.11
C LEU A 124 -1.58 5.84 11.30
N LEU A 125 -0.31 5.75 11.67
CA LEU A 125 0.16 4.96 12.83
C LEU A 125 -0.48 5.38 14.15
N ASN A 126 -0.96 6.62 14.26
CA ASN A 126 -1.67 7.12 15.44
C ASN A 126 -3.14 6.66 15.54
N LYS A 127 -3.61 5.88 14.58
CA LYS A 127 -4.97 5.33 14.56
C LYS A 127 -4.99 3.91 15.10
N LYS A 128 -6.18 3.43 15.46
CA LYS A 128 -6.36 2.05 15.95
C LYS A 128 -6.24 1.05 14.79
N ALA A 129 -5.60 -0.07 15.05
CA ALA A 129 -5.49 -1.18 14.11
C ALA A 129 -6.86 -1.76 13.68
N ASP A 130 -7.90 -1.57 14.48
CA ASP A 130 -9.27 -1.98 14.14
C ASP A 130 -9.88 -1.18 12.98
N VAL A 131 -9.32 -0.01 12.68
CA VAL A 131 -9.83 0.91 11.66
C VAL A 131 -8.83 1.11 10.53
N VAL A 132 -7.53 1.15 10.85
CA VAL A 132 -6.46 1.45 9.88
C VAL A 132 -5.50 0.29 9.79
N ARG A 133 -5.13 -0.07 8.57
CA ARG A 133 -4.07 -1.03 8.27
C ARG A 133 -3.03 -0.39 7.36
N ILE A 134 -1.77 -0.70 7.59
CA ILE A 134 -0.64 -0.14 6.84
C ILE A 134 0.22 -1.30 6.34
N TYR A 135 0.16 -1.51 5.04
CA TYR A 135 0.86 -2.61 4.37
C TYR A 135 2.09 -2.10 3.63
N LEU A 136 3.24 -2.71 3.92
CA LEU A 136 4.53 -2.42 3.27
C LEU A 136 5.07 -3.72 2.63
N PRO A 137 4.49 -4.15 1.50
CA PRO A 137 4.90 -5.39 0.84
C PRO A 137 6.33 -5.30 0.34
N PRO A 138 7.17 -6.33 0.60
CA PRO A 138 8.57 -6.35 0.18
C PRO A 138 8.78 -6.76 -1.28
N ASP A 139 7.77 -7.35 -1.94
CA ASP A 139 7.86 -7.84 -3.31
C ASP A 139 6.48 -7.86 -4.03
N ALA A 140 6.47 -8.25 -5.30
CA ALA A 140 5.26 -8.24 -6.11
C ALA A 140 4.21 -9.27 -5.66
N ASN A 141 4.60 -10.46 -5.21
CA ASN A 141 3.65 -11.48 -4.77
C ASN A 141 2.96 -11.09 -3.46
N THR A 142 3.70 -10.47 -2.54
CA THR A 142 3.11 -9.90 -1.33
C THR A 142 2.21 -8.72 -1.64
N LEU A 143 2.57 -7.87 -2.61
CA LEU A 143 1.72 -6.77 -3.07
C LEU A 143 0.40 -7.29 -3.69
N LEU A 144 0.44 -8.34 -4.49
CA LEU A 144 -0.75 -8.96 -5.06
C LEU A 144 -1.66 -9.54 -3.97
N SER A 145 -1.09 -10.25 -3.01
CA SER A 145 -1.83 -10.82 -1.87
C SER A 145 -2.50 -9.73 -1.02
N VAL A 146 -1.76 -8.67 -0.69
CA VAL A 146 -2.29 -7.51 0.05
C VAL A 146 -3.36 -6.80 -0.74
N GLY A 147 -3.15 -6.56 -2.05
CA GLY A 147 -4.10 -5.87 -2.91
C GLY A 147 -5.43 -6.61 -3.00
N ASP A 148 -5.41 -7.94 -3.19
CA ASP A 148 -6.61 -8.77 -3.19
C ASP A 148 -7.35 -8.69 -1.85
N HIS A 149 -6.61 -8.80 -0.73
CA HIS A 149 -7.19 -8.66 0.60
C HIS A 149 -7.83 -7.28 0.81
N CYS A 150 -7.16 -6.21 0.48
CA CYS A 150 -7.65 -4.83 0.67
C CYS A 150 -8.92 -4.58 -0.14
N LEU A 151 -8.98 -5.03 -1.39
CA LEU A 151 -10.16 -4.86 -2.25
C LEU A 151 -11.38 -5.64 -1.76
N ARG A 152 -11.19 -6.74 -1.04
CA ARG A 152 -12.28 -7.53 -0.42
C ARG A 152 -12.64 -7.08 0.98
N SER A 153 -11.75 -6.37 1.65
CA SER A 153 -11.92 -5.96 3.05
C SER A 153 -13.04 -4.95 3.23
N ARG A 154 -13.57 -4.88 4.44
CA ARG A 154 -14.64 -3.96 4.84
C ARG A 154 -14.30 -3.31 6.16
N HIS A 155 -14.77 -2.09 6.34
CA HIS A 155 -14.58 -1.29 7.56
C HIS A 155 -13.13 -0.94 7.89
N TYR A 156 -12.24 -0.93 6.89
CA TYR A 156 -10.86 -0.48 7.07
C TYR A 156 -10.54 0.72 6.19
N ILE A 157 -9.53 1.43 6.60
CA ILE A 157 -8.72 2.27 5.73
C ILE A 157 -7.40 1.52 5.55
N ASN A 158 -7.13 1.11 4.33
CA ASN A 158 -5.92 0.37 3.99
C ASN A 158 -4.95 1.30 3.27
N LEU A 159 -3.77 1.51 3.83
CA LEU A 159 -2.65 2.11 3.14
C LEU A 159 -1.74 1.00 2.61
N ILE A 160 -1.46 1.02 1.32
CA ILE A 160 -0.50 0.13 0.67
C ILE A 160 0.66 0.99 0.18
N VAL A 161 1.86 0.73 0.68
CA VAL A 161 3.09 1.44 0.29
C VAL A 161 3.89 0.52 -0.63
N ALA A 162 3.99 0.86 -1.91
CA ALA A 162 4.63 0.02 -2.90
C ALA A 162 5.49 0.82 -3.88
N GLY A 163 6.70 0.35 -4.13
CA GLY A 163 7.55 0.89 -5.19
C GLY A 163 6.99 0.60 -6.58
N LYS A 164 7.26 1.50 -7.52
CA LYS A 164 6.87 1.36 -8.93
C LYS A 164 8.01 0.92 -9.86
N GLN A 165 9.17 0.65 -9.30
CA GLN A 165 10.32 0.17 -10.05
C GLN A 165 10.49 -1.34 -9.89
N PRO A 166 11.11 -2.02 -10.85
CA PRO A 166 11.45 -3.43 -10.71
C PRO A 166 12.25 -3.68 -9.43
N ALA A 167 11.87 -4.70 -8.69
CA ALA A 167 12.51 -5.11 -7.44
C ALA A 167 12.67 -6.64 -7.42
N PRO A 168 13.57 -7.18 -6.59
CA PRO A 168 13.70 -8.61 -6.41
C PRO A 168 12.40 -9.25 -5.91
N GLN A 169 12.17 -10.50 -6.33
CA GLN A 169 11.08 -11.33 -5.85
C GLN A 169 11.61 -12.27 -4.78
N TRP A 170 11.07 -12.21 -3.57
CA TRP A 170 11.58 -12.95 -2.41
C TRP A 170 10.76 -14.20 -2.10
N LEU A 171 9.44 -14.11 -2.20
CA LEU A 171 8.51 -15.16 -1.82
C LEU A 171 7.74 -15.68 -3.03
N SER A 172 7.47 -16.97 -3.08
CA SER A 172 6.44 -17.51 -3.98
C SER A 172 5.07 -16.96 -3.60
N ILE A 173 4.07 -17.12 -4.47
CA ILE A 173 2.72 -16.62 -4.17
C ILE A 173 2.11 -17.31 -2.94
N ASP A 174 2.34 -18.59 -2.75
CA ASP A 174 1.82 -19.35 -1.60
C ASP A 174 2.48 -18.89 -0.28
N GLU A 175 3.79 -18.69 -0.29
CA GLU A 175 4.51 -18.12 0.85
C GLU A 175 4.06 -16.70 1.15
N ALA A 176 3.83 -15.87 0.12
CA ALA A 176 3.35 -14.51 0.26
C ALA A 176 1.96 -14.47 0.91
N VAL A 177 1.03 -15.34 0.49
CA VAL A 177 -0.32 -15.44 1.09
C VAL A 177 -0.23 -15.81 2.58
N GLN A 178 0.62 -16.77 2.95
CA GLN A 178 0.83 -17.16 4.34
C GLN A 178 1.44 -16.01 5.16
N HIS A 179 2.47 -15.37 4.60
CA HIS A 179 3.17 -14.25 5.25
C HIS A 179 2.25 -13.05 5.46
N CYS A 180 1.48 -12.66 4.44
CA CYS A 180 0.53 -11.56 4.52
C CYS A 180 -0.61 -11.86 5.52
N SER A 181 -1.07 -13.11 5.61
CA SER A 181 -2.09 -13.51 6.57
C SER A 181 -1.62 -13.40 8.02
N ALA A 182 -0.32 -13.59 8.26
CA ALA A 182 0.29 -13.43 9.58
C ALA A 182 0.63 -11.97 9.91
N GLY A 183 0.78 -11.11 8.90
CA GLY A 183 1.16 -9.71 9.02
C GLY A 183 2.67 -9.47 9.21
N LEU A 184 3.37 -10.43 9.82
CA LEU A 184 4.83 -10.44 9.95
C LEU A 184 5.32 -11.89 10.04
N GLY A 185 6.62 -12.10 9.81
CA GLY A 185 7.18 -13.45 9.94
C GLY A 185 8.71 -13.49 9.88
N VAL A 186 9.24 -14.56 10.47
CA VAL A 186 10.67 -14.89 10.39
C VAL A 186 10.96 -15.51 9.03
N TRP A 187 11.86 -14.90 8.28
CA TRP A 187 12.37 -15.49 7.04
C TRP A 187 13.53 -16.43 7.36
N LYS A 188 13.22 -17.73 7.46
CA LYS A 188 14.19 -18.76 7.85
C LYS A 188 15.40 -18.83 6.92
N TRP A 189 15.20 -18.62 5.62
CA TRP A 189 16.26 -18.64 4.61
C TRP A 189 17.25 -17.47 4.76
N ALA A 190 16.80 -16.34 5.32
CA ALA A 190 17.63 -15.18 5.62
C ALA A 190 18.24 -15.22 7.04
N SER A 191 17.77 -16.12 7.89
CA SER A 191 18.21 -16.30 9.28
C SER A 191 19.29 -17.39 9.39
N ASN A 192 20.10 -17.37 10.47
CA ASN A 192 21.07 -18.43 10.79
C ASN A 192 21.06 -18.83 12.27
N ASP A 193 20.05 -18.41 13.03
CA ASP A 193 19.86 -18.79 14.44
C ASP A 193 19.34 -20.22 14.63
N ASN A 194 18.93 -20.90 13.55
CA ASN A 194 18.38 -22.25 13.54
C ASN A 194 17.20 -22.46 14.52
N GLY A 195 16.44 -21.40 14.79
CA GLY A 195 15.33 -21.39 15.73
C GLY A 195 15.73 -21.30 17.21
N GLY A 196 17.02 -21.13 17.50
CA GLY A 196 17.53 -20.86 18.86
C GLY A 196 17.45 -19.38 19.22
N GLU A 197 18.07 -19.00 20.35
CA GLU A 197 18.19 -17.60 20.76
C GLU A 197 19.11 -16.84 19.78
N PRO A 198 18.65 -15.78 19.13
CA PRO A 198 19.49 -14.96 18.26
C PRO A 198 20.33 -13.98 19.09
N ASP A 199 21.54 -13.65 18.60
CA ASP A 199 22.33 -12.55 19.15
C ASP A 199 21.78 -11.19 18.67
N VAL A 200 21.18 -11.17 17.47
CA VAL A 200 20.58 -9.96 16.89
C VAL A 200 19.34 -10.31 16.07
N VAL A 201 18.33 -9.46 16.16
CA VAL A 201 17.16 -9.50 15.29
C VAL A 201 17.20 -8.29 14.35
N ILE A 202 17.12 -8.54 13.03
CA ILE A 202 17.02 -7.51 12.01
C ILE A 202 15.61 -7.56 11.47
N ALA A 203 14.86 -6.48 11.66
CA ALA A 203 13.50 -6.35 11.15
C ALA A 203 13.44 -5.31 10.03
N SER A 204 12.62 -5.58 9.01
CA SER A 204 12.41 -4.67 7.88
C SER A 204 10.97 -4.72 7.37
N CYS A 205 10.56 -3.66 6.67
CA CYS A 205 9.29 -3.55 5.98
C CYS A 205 9.47 -2.80 4.65
N GLY A 206 8.62 -3.10 3.66
CA GLY A 206 8.71 -2.48 2.34
C GLY A 206 9.81 -3.07 1.44
N ASP A 207 9.83 -2.63 0.19
CA ASP A 207 10.70 -3.18 -0.87
C ASP A 207 12.19 -2.84 -0.67
N VAL A 208 12.54 -1.57 -0.70
CA VAL A 208 13.94 -1.11 -0.59
C VAL A 208 14.53 -1.41 0.80
N PRO A 209 13.86 -1.09 1.92
CA PRO A 209 14.43 -1.41 3.23
C PRO A 209 14.66 -2.90 3.44
N THR A 210 13.79 -3.77 2.89
CA THR A 210 13.99 -5.22 2.97
C THR A 210 15.21 -5.67 2.16
N MET A 211 15.40 -5.14 0.96
CA MET A 211 16.56 -5.43 0.14
C MET A 211 17.86 -5.02 0.85
N GLU A 212 17.92 -3.82 1.41
CA GLU A 212 19.09 -3.29 2.12
C GLU A 212 19.37 -4.09 3.41
N ALA A 213 18.33 -4.43 4.16
CA ALA A 213 18.47 -5.25 5.37
C ALA A 213 19.00 -6.66 5.05
N LEU A 214 18.55 -7.29 3.96
CA LEU A 214 19.07 -8.58 3.49
C LEU A 214 20.54 -8.47 3.07
N ALA A 215 20.91 -7.39 2.38
CA ALA A 215 22.33 -7.14 2.04
C ALA A 215 23.18 -6.98 3.32
N ALA A 216 22.68 -6.26 4.32
CA ALA A 216 23.34 -6.13 5.61
C ALA A 216 23.52 -7.50 6.31
N VAL A 217 22.50 -8.35 6.31
CA VAL A 217 22.58 -9.72 6.85
C VAL A 217 23.69 -10.52 6.14
N MET A 218 23.74 -10.45 4.82
CA MET A 218 24.79 -11.14 4.05
C MET A 218 26.20 -10.67 4.44
N LEU A 219 26.39 -9.37 4.58
CA LEU A 219 27.67 -8.78 4.98
C LEU A 219 28.08 -9.16 6.43
N LEU A 220 27.11 -9.14 7.36
CA LEU A 220 27.35 -9.55 8.74
C LEU A 220 27.75 -11.02 8.84
N ARG A 221 27.04 -11.91 8.15
CA ARG A 221 27.37 -13.34 8.11
C ARG A 221 28.75 -13.62 7.53
N ALA A 222 29.19 -12.83 6.54
CA ALA A 222 30.50 -12.96 5.95
C ALA A 222 31.63 -12.47 6.88
N ARG A 223 31.38 -11.42 7.68
CA ARG A 223 32.39 -10.78 8.54
C ARG A 223 32.42 -11.32 9.96
N ILE A 224 31.29 -11.79 10.46
CA ILE A 224 31.09 -12.29 11.83
C ILE A 224 30.30 -13.62 11.73
N PRO A 225 30.96 -14.73 11.31
CA PRO A 225 30.28 -15.98 11.01
C PRO A 225 29.51 -16.61 12.19
N ASP A 226 29.98 -16.35 13.41
CA ASP A 226 29.40 -16.92 14.65
C ASP A 226 28.18 -16.13 15.14
N LEU A 227 27.90 -14.95 14.55
CA LEU A 227 26.77 -14.11 14.93
C LEU A 227 25.45 -14.77 14.49
N LYS A 228 24.59 -15.07 15.45
CA LYS A 228 23.25 -15.63 15.19
C LYS A 228 22.27 -14.52 14.89
N ILE A 229 21.82 -14.48 13.64
CA ILE A 229 20.91 -13.43 13.13
C ILE A 229 19.54 -14.05 12.87
N ARG A 230 18.50 -13.41 13.39
CA ARG A 230 17.11 -13.64 12.99
C ARG A 230 16.63 -12.50 12.12
N PHE A 231 16.14 -12.83 10.94
CA PHE A 231 15.55 -11.85 10.03
C PHE A 231 14.02 -11.90 10.12
N VAL A 232 13.40 -10.75 10.34
CA VAL A 232 11.94 -10.60 10.42
C VAL A 232 11.48 -9.60 9.35
N ASN A 233 10.53 -10.00 8.53
CA ASN A 233 9.85 -9.07 7.63
C ASN A 233 8.46 -8.75 8.18
N VAL A 234 8.10 -7.47 8.16
CA VAL A 234 6.81 -6.95 8.59
C VAL A 234 6.09 -6.43 7.37
N VAL A 235 4.99 -7.08 6.98
CA VAL A 235 4.18 -6.66 5.84
C VAL A 235 3.01 -5.78 6.29
N ASP A 236 2.43 -6.04 7.46
CA ASP A 236 1.39 -5.23 8.07
C ASP A 236 1.93 -4.56 9.34
N LEU A 237 2.20 -3.27 9.25
CA LEU A 237 2.83 -2.51 10.33
C LEU A 237 1.93 -2.43 11.58
N MET A 238 0.60 -2.46 11.40
CA MET A 238 -0.35 -2.39 12.49
C MET A 238 -0.43 -3.68 13.33
N THR A 239 0.19 -4.75 12.87
CA THR A 239 0.36 -5.98 13.69
C THR A 239 1.29 -5.76 14.89
N LEU A 240 2.05 -4.66 14.91
CA LEU A 240 2.97 -4.31 16.00
C LEU A 240 2.32 -3.49 17.13
N GLN A 241 1.04 -3.10 17.01
CA GLN A 241 0.30 -2.35 18.03
C GLN A 241 -0.12 -3.20 19.24
#